data_3b38f66d51ee49767a4889b579e6ccc2
#
_entry.id   3b38f66d51ee49767a4889b579e6ccc2
#
_cell.length_a   1.000
_cell.length_b   1.000
_cell.length_c   1.000
_cell.angle_alpha   90.00
_cell.angle_beta   90.00
_cell.angle_gamma   90.00
#
_symmetry.space_group_name_H-M   'P 1'
#
loop_
_entity.id
_entity.type
_entity.pdbx_description
1 polymer ?
#
loop_
_entity_poly.entity_id
_entity_poly.type
_entity_poly.pdbx_seq_one_letter_code
_entity_poly.pdbx_strand_id
1 'polypeptide(L)'
;MEEEARIARYRQVEKSPELKEYLELKKIVESKEFQQKKFNLTHTKYKSTPTYQTIREYKELLHNKMLQLYLEMASSQRLKDYLAFRNSENYIKLQSAKEVRNSLELKQWAAFEKSKEYKSYLQYRDSKLPARFQQLVDEVATDEFKKQHAFWSNPNRWRTTDEYQQEARYKRLAAMTDIIFFLSQDANEIEKMEKWHATFVEEGEWLRLSESKWKAGFVYNNPKLLTQHSFANEQQANNGGKNVGTVDGKMQLFTKQERVTARAWDAKKGFINKDFDYTSDIIQTADSFRQKEGLFMVKLRVVGNIHHACWLGSGAKTPMISIFHYNGKHITMGNYGQRGFDGTVVRGISAKAYYIYSLRWTERELIWYVNNIEVYRTSNDLPKEKLFLALSSFIDEKQRPEEGQLNVAWLRVFTQDK
;
A
#
# COMPACT_ATOMS: atom_id res chain seq x y z
N MET A 1 19.30 2.14 -3.52
CA MET A 1 18.81 0.74 -3.78
C MET A 1 17.40 0.48 -3.21
N GLU A 2 17.15 0.62 -1.90
CA GLU A 2 15.78 0.36 -1.37
C GLU A 2 14.73 1.34 -1.89
N GLU A 3 15.06 2.62 -1.97
CA GLU A 3 14.13 3.65 -2.48
C GLU A 3 13.90 3.52 -3.99
N GLU A 4 14.92 3.27 -4.76
CA GLU A 4 14.80 3.01 -6.20
C GLU A 4 13.96 1.77 -6.48
N ALA A 5 14.17 0.69 -5.71
CA ALA A 5 13.36 -0.52 -5.80
C ALA A 5 11.89 -0.26 -5.40
N ARG A 6 11.66 0.60 -4.40
CA ARG A 6 10.32 1.03 -3.96
C ARG A 6 9.60 1.81 -5.05
N ILE A 7 10.28 2.77 -5.69
CA ILE A 7 9.74 3.56 -6.80
C ILE A 7 9.44 2.66 -8.00
N ALA A 8 10.40 1.81 -8.40
CA ALA A 8 10.24 0.90 -9.52
C ALA A 8 9.04 -0.04 -9.31
N ARG A 9 8.90 -0.61 -8.10
CA ARG A 9 7.75 -1.45 -7.75
C ARG A 9 6.43 -0.67 -7.79
N TYR A 10 6.41 0.56 -7.26
CA TYR A 10 5.22 1.41 -7.33
C TYR A 10 4.76 1.64 -8.77
N ARG A 11 5.68 2.03 -9.67
CA ARG A 11 5.39 2.28 -11.09
C ARG A 11 5.02 1.01 -11.86
N GLN A 12 5.59 -0.12 -11.48
CA GLN A 12 5.21 -1.42 -12.04
C GLN A 12 3.76 -1.76 -11.66
N VAL A 13 3.41 -1.63 -10.39
CA VAL A 13 2.05 -1.93 -9.90
C VAL A 13 1.04 -0.94 -10.46
N GLU A 14 1.38 0.35 -10.55
CA GLU A 14 0.52 1.39 -11.12
C GLU A 14 0.05 1.06 -12.55
N LYS A 15 0.91 0.41 -13.33
CA LYS A 15 0.62 0.01 -14.71
C LYS A 15 0.03 -1.41 -14.81
N SER A 16 -0.12 -2.11 -13.71
CA SER A 16 -0.57 -3.50 -13.71
C SER A 16 -2.06 -3.62 -14.08
N PRO A 17 -2.43 -4.66 -14.82
CA PRO A 17 -3.83 -4.96 -15.11
C PRO A 17 -4.62 -5.29 -13.84
N GLU A 18 -3.97 -5.87 -12.83
CA GLU A 18 -4.58 -6.21 -11.56
C GLU A 18 -5.03 -4.98 -10.77
N LEU A 19 -4.21 -3.92 -10.73
CA LEU A 19 -4.60 -2.66 -10.10
C LEU A 19 -5.75 -1.99 -10.83
N LYS A 20 -5.71 -1.97 -12.16
CA LYS A 20 -6.79 -1.42 -12.98
C LYS A 20 -8.10 -2.14 -12.71
N GLU A 21 -8.09 -3.47 -12.76
CA GLU A 21 -9.25 -4.31 -12.46
C GLU A 21 -9.75 -4.06 -11.02
N TYR A 22 -8.84 -3.98 -10.04
CA TYR A 22 -9.18 -3.66 -8.65
C TYR A 22 -9.93 -2.33 -8.53
N LEU A 23 -9.44 -1.27 -9.16
CA LEU A 23 -10.05 0.06 -9.10
C LEU A 23 -11.42 0.11 -9.79
N GLU A 24 -11.60 -0.62 -10.88
CA GLU A 24 -12.89 -0.76 -11.56
C GLU A 24 -13.90 -1.53 -10.69
N LEU A 25 -13.50 -2.68 -10.17
CA LEU A 25 -14.35 -3.48 -9.27
C LEU A 25 -14.66 -2.76 -7.97
N LYS A 26 -13.73 -1.98 -7.43
CA LYS A 26 -13.95 -1.16 -6.25
C LYS A 26 -15.13 -0.20 -6.46
N LYS A 27 -15.14 0.52 -7.59
CA LYS A 27 -16.25 1.44 -7.93
C LYS A 27 -17.60 0.72 -8.01
N ILE A 28 -17.61 -0.49 -8.58
CA ILE A 28 -18.84 -1.30 -8.72
C ILE A 28 -19.30 -1.79 -7.35
N VAL A 29 -18.41 -2.47 -6.59
CA VAL A 29 -18.75 -3.13 -5.33
C VAL A 29 -19.12 -2.12 -4.24
N GLU A 30 -18.49 -0.94 -4.23
CA GLU A 30 -18.79 0.13 -3.25
C GLU A 30 -19.98 1.00 -3.68
N SER A 31 -20.57 0.79 -4.87
CA SER A 31 -21.74 1.55 -5.32
C SER A 31 -22.99 1.27 -4.47
N LYS A 32 -23.84 2.25 -4.33
CA LYS A 32 -25.11 2.12 -3.59
C LYS A 32 -26.01 1.05 -4.22
N GLU A 33 -26.04 0.98 -5.54
CA GLU A 33 -26.84 0.01 -6.31
C GLU A 33 -26.39 -1.41 -6.02
N PHE A 34 -25.08 -1.67 -6.03
CA PHE A 34 -24.53 -3.00 -5.72
C PHE A 34 -24.84 -3.40 -4.28
N GLN A 35 -24.60 -2.53 -3.33
CA GLN A 35 -24.87 -2.80 -1.91
C GLN A 35 -26.37 -3.02 -1.65
N GLN A 36 -27.23 -2.24 -2.28
CA GLN A 36 -28.68 -2.42 -2.17
C GLN A 36 -29.14 -3.75 -2.79
N LYS A 37 -28.61 -4.10 -3.97
CA LYS A 37 -28.93 -5.38 -4.63
C LYS A 37 -28.49 -6.55 -3.76
N LYS A 38 -27.26 -6.49 -3.23
CA LYS A 38 -26.74 -7.51 -2.31
C LYS A 38 -27.60 -7.64 -1.06
N PHE A 39 -27.95 -6.50 -0.44
CA PHE A 39 -28.82 -6.48 0.73
C PHE A 39 -30.17 -7.14 0.42
N ASN A 40 -30.81 -6.74 -0.66
CA ASN A 40 -32.10 -7.32 -1.08
C ASN A 40 -32.00 -8.84 -1.29
N LEU A 41 -30.97 -9.30 -2.01
CA LEU A 41 -30.79 -10.72 -2.29
C LEU A 41 -30.45 -11.55 -1.07
N THR A 42 -29.74 -10.99 -0.10
CA THR A 42 -29.34 -11.70 1.12
C THR A 42 -30.38 -11.66 2.24
N HIS A 43 -31.19 -10.59 2.33
CA HIS A 43 -32.12 -10.38 3.45
C HIS A 43 -33.58 -10.65 3.11
N THR A 44 -33.98 -10.60 1.83
CA THR A 44 -35.37 -10.91 1.44
C THR A 44 -35.67 -12.38 1.75
N LYS A 45 -36.65 -12.60 2.61
CA LYS A 45 -37.12 -13.96 2.92
C LYS A 45 -37.90 -14.52 1.75
N TYR A 46 -37.70 -15.78 1.38
CA TYR A 46 -38.43 -16.43 0.30
C TYR A 46 -39.96 -16.29 0.49
N LYS A 47 -40.46 -16.45 1.72
CA LYS A 47 -41.89 -16.35 2.05
C LYS A 47 -42.50 -14.97 1.75
N SER A 48 -41.71 -13.92 1.61
CA SER A 48 -42.19 -12.57 1.27
C SER A 48 -42.15 -12.27 -0.23
N THR A 49 -41.68 -13.19 -1.05
CA THR A 49 -41.60 -13.00 -2.50
C THR A 49 -42.91 -13.28 -3.21
N PRO A 50 -43.21 -12.62 -4.34
CA PRO A 50 -44.36 -12.95 -5.18
C PRO A 50 -44.39 -14.40 -5.59
N THR A 51 -43.23 -14.96 -5.99
CA THR A 51 -43.07 -16.36 -6.37
C THR A 51 -43.55 -17.34 -5.29
N TYR A 52 -43.26 -17.04 -4.00
CA TYR A 52 -43.77 -17.87 -2.91
C TYR A 52 -45.31 -17.76 -2.79
N GLN A 53 -45.85 -16.55 -2.95
CA GLN A 53 -47.30 -16.34 -2.85
C GLN A 53 -48.05 -17.08 -3.97
N THR A 54 -47.54 -17.00 -5.21
CA THR A 54 -48.07 -17.75 -6.34
C THR A 54 -48.05 -19.28 -6.07
N ILE A 55 -46.92 -19.83 -5.61
CA ILE A 55 -46.82 -21.25 -5.27
C ILE A 55 -47.76 -21.65 -4.13
N ARG A 56 -47.90 -20.77 -3.13
CA ARG A 56 -48.79 -21.05 -2.00
C ARG A 56 -50.25 -21.08 -2.46
N GLU A 57 -50.69 -20.06 -3.21
CA GLU A 57 -52.03 -20.00 -3.76
C GLU A 57 -52.33 -21.21 -4.66
N TYR A 58 -51.37 -21.56 -5.56
CA TYR A 58 -51.49 -22.73 -6.42
C TYR A 58 -51.71 -24.02 -5.59
N LYS A 59 -50.88 -24.23 -4.55
CA LYS A 59 -50.99 -25.40 -3.68
C LYS A 59 -52.29 -25.42 -2.88
N GLU A 60 -52.77 -24.29 -2.38
CA GLU A 60 -54.03 -24.17 -1.66
C GLU A 60 -55.19 -24.56 -2.55
N LEU A 61 -55.22 -24.04 -3.80
CA LEU A 61 -56.25 -24.41 -4.75
C LEU A 61 -56.15 -25.85 -5.26
N LEU A 62 -54.91 -26.36 -5.47
CA LEU A 62 -54.68 -27.72 -5.85
C LEU A 62 -55.22 -28.74 -4.81
N HIS A 63 -55.14 -28.42 -3.52
CA HIS A 63 -55.64 -29.25 -2.43
C HIS A 63 -57.10 -28.94 -2.02
N ASN A 64 -57.75 -28.00 -2.70
CA ASN A 64 -59.15 -27.71 -2.45
C ASN A 64 -60.08 -28.80 -3.03
N LYS A 65 -60.52 -29.71 -2.15
CA LYS A 65 -61.32 -30.85 -2.53
C LYS A 65 -62.60 -30.49 -3.33
N MET A 66 -63.25 -29.39 -3.00
CA MET A 66 -64.48 -28.98 -3.70
C MET A 66 -64.15 -28.44 -5.09
N LEU A 67 -63.03 -27.71 -5.25
CA LEU A 67 -62.61 -27.26 -6.58
C LEU A 67 -62.17 -28.46 -7.46
N GLN A 68 -61.49 -29.47 -6.89
CA GLN A 68 -61.17 -30.68 -7.64
C GLN A 68 -62.40 -31.44 -8.11
N LEU A 69 -63.41 -31.62 -7.23
CA LEU A 69 -64.69 -32.21 -7.62
C LEU A 69 -65.41 -31.39 -8.71
N TYR A 70 -65.30 -30.05 -8.68
CA TYR A 70 -65.80 -29.21 -9.75
C TYR A 70 -65.10 -29.48 -11.08
N LEU A 71 -63.75 -29.52 -11.08
CA LEU A 71 -62.97 -29.70 -12.31
C LEU A 71 -63.23 -31.08 -12.95
N GLU A 72 -63.34 -32.14 -12.12
CA GLU A 72 -63.71 -33.47 -12.56
C GLU A 72 -65.14 -33.49 -13.12
N MET A 73 -66.06 -32.86 -12.44
CA MET A 73 -67.48 -32.81 -12.87
C MET A 73 -67.64 -31.99 -14.16
N ALA A 74 -67.01 -30.81 -14.25
CA ALA A 74 -67.12 -29.92 -15.39
C ALA A 74 -66.67 -30.55 -16.72
N SER A 75 -65.72 -31.48 -16.67
CA SER A 75 -65.21 -32.24 -17.81
C SER A 75 -65.97 -33.55 -18.05
N SER A 76 -66.83 -33.98 -17.12
CA SER A 76 -67.45 -35.29 -17.13
C SER A 76 -68.54 -35.49 -18.19
N GLN A 77 -68.63 -36.69 -18.77
CA GLN A 77 -69.73 -37.06 -19.68
C GLN A 77 -71.08 -37.01 -18.91
N ARG A 78 -71.09 -37.42 -17.65
CA ARG A 78 -72.28 -37.42 -16.80
C ARG A 78 -72.93 -36.05 -16.64
N LEU A 79 -72.11 -34.92 -16.53
CA LEU A 79 -72.65 -33.58 -16.52
C LEU A 79 -73.28 -33.21 -17.88
N LYS A 80 -72.62 -33.58 -18.98
CA LYS A 80 -73.12 -33.29 -20.32
C LYS A 80 -74.48 -34.02 -20.55
N ASP A 81 -74.56 -35.26 -20.15
CA ASP A 81 -75.83 -36.06 -20.27
C ASP A 81 -76.93 -35.44 -19.37
N TYR A 82 -76.57 -35.02 -18.15
CA TYR A 82 -77.55 -34.40 -17.29
C TYR A 82 -78.01 -33.02 -17.82
N LEU A 83 -77.13 -32.18 -18.38
CA LEU A 83 -77.52 -30.92 -18.99
C LEU A 83 -78.39 -31.11 -20.22
N ALA A 84 -78.14 -32.15 -21.02
CA ALA A 84 -79.01 -32.53 -22.11
C ALA A 84 -80.39 -32.98 -21.59
N PHE A 85 -80.44 -33.83 -20.56
CA PHE A 85 -81.67 -34.28 -19.89
C PHE A 85 -82.43 -33.03 -19.30
N ARG A 86 -81.75 -32.13 -18.67
CA ARG A 86 -82.33 -30.91 -18.09
C ARG A 86 -83.07 -30.05 -19.13
N ASN A 87 -82.58 -30.07 -20.36
CA ASN A 87 -83.17 -29.27 -21.46
C ASN A 87 -84.27 -30.08 -22.17
N SER A 88 -84.58 -31.29 -21.72
CA SER A 88 -85.65 -32.14 -22.29
C SER A 88 -86.99 -31.95 -21.55
N GLU A 89 -88.11 -32.30 -22.23
CA GLU A 89 -89.48 -32.27 -21.63
C GLU A 89 -89.60 -33.20 -20.41
N ASN A 90 -88.77 -34.22 -20.32
CA ASN A 90 -88.81 -35.17 -19.22
C ASN A 90 -88.25 -34.59 -17.90
N TYR A 91 -87.56 -33.43 -17.90
CA TYR A 91 -86.99 -32.83 -16.68
C TYR A 91 -88.06 -32.42 -15.67
N ILE A 92 -89.23 -31.99 -16.13
CA ILE A 92 -90.37 -31.65 -15.27
C ILE A 92 -90.80 -32.83 -14.39
N LYS A 93 -90.67 -34.10 -14.87
CA LYS A 93 -90.96 -35.32 -14.13
C LYS A 93 -90.12 -35.56 -12.87
N LEU A 94 -88.91 -34.88 -12.75
CA LEU A 94 -88.10 -34.86 -11.52
C LEU A 94 -88.80 -34.28 -10.32
N GLN A 95 -89.77 -33.37 -10.53
CA GLN A 95 -90.51 -32.71 -9.45
C GLN A 95 -91.63 -33.64 -8.89
N SER A 96 -92.01 -34.72 -9.56
CA SER A 96 -92.99 -35.68 -9.10
C SER A 96 -92.34 -36.85 -8.37
N ALA A 97 -92.56 -36.94 -7.04
CA ALA A 97 -92.05 -38.05 -6.24
C ALA A 97 -92.55 -39.41 -6.73
N LYS A 98 -93.74 -39.51 -7.36
CA LYS A 98 -94.33 -40.72 -7.92
C LYS A 98 -93.56 -41.11 -9.19
N GLU A 99 -93.29 -40.20 -10.10
CA GLU A 99 -92.54 -40.45 -11.34
C GLU A 99 -91.10 -40.91 -11.04
N VAL A 100 -90.43 -40.23 -10.09
CA VAL A 100 -89.08 -40.60 -9.65
C VAL A 100 -89.02 -41.99 -9.05
N ARG A 101 -90.06 -42.41 -8.29
CA ARG A 101 -90.14 -43.78 -7.73
C ARG A 101 -90.24 -44.85 -8.78
N ASN A 102 -90.86 -44.55 -9.90
CA ASN A 102 -91.21 -45.55 -10.94
C ASN A 102 -90.18 -45.61 -12.06
N SER A 103 -89.26 -44.69 -12.16
CA SER A 103 -88.21 -44.65 -13.18
C SER A 103 -86.79 -44.75 -12.57
N LEU A 104 -86.01 -45.73 -13.05
CA LEU A 104 -84.62 -45.91 -12.64
C LEU A 104 -83.75 -44.66 -13.06
N GLU A 105 -84.02 -44.17 -14.25
CA GLU A 105 -83.35 -43.01 -14.82
C GLU A 105 -83.61 -41.75 -13.95
N LEU A 106 -84.88 -41.48 -13.64
CA LEU A 106 -85.23 -40.31 -12.80
C LEU A 106 -84.65 -40.45 -11.37
N LYS A 107 -84.57 -41.69 -10.81
CA LYS A 107 -83.87 -41.93 -9.53
C LYS A 107 -82.41 -41.56 -9.62
N GLN A 108 -81.74 -41.95 -10.68
CA GLN A 108 -80.29 -41.62 -10.89
C GLN A 108 -80.10 -40.13 -11.03
N TRP A 109 -80.93 -39.38 -11.76
CA TRP A 109 -80.80 -37.94 -11.89
C TRP A 109 -81.16 -37.19 -10.60
N ALA A 110 -82.17 -37.63 -9.86
CA ALA A 110 -82.48 -37.06 -8.55
C ALA A 110 -81.34 -37.27 -7.50
N ALA A 111 -80.70 -38.43 -7.55
CA ALA A 111 -79.50 -38.69 -6.73
C ALA A 111 -78.31 -37.84 -7.21
N PHE A 112 -78.17 -37.64 -8.51
CA PHE A 112 -77.12 -36.82 -9.08
C PHE A 112 -77.23 -35.33 -8.60
N GLU A 113 -78.43 -34.71 -8.61
CA GLU A 113 -78.66 -33.38 -8.12
C GLU A 113 -78.28 -33.19 -6.64
N LYS A 114 -78.38 -34.24 -5.84
CA LYS A 114 -78.01 -34.25 -4.41
C LYS A 114 -76.56 -34.56 -4.14
N SER A 115 -75.83 -35.00 -5.18
CA SER A 115 -74.44 -35.39 -5.05
C SER A 115 -73.55 -34.23 -4.65
N LYS A 116 -72.42 -34.55 -3.98
CA LYS A 116 -71.41 -33.56 -3.61
C LYS A 116 -70.75 -32.94 -4.85
N GLU A 117 -70.55 -33.74 -5.86
CA GLU A 117 -69.93 -33.38 -7.13
C GLU A 117 -70.80 -32.33 -7.88
N TYR A 118 -72.09 -32.56 -8.01
CA TYR A 118 -73.00 -31.60 -8.68
C TYR A 118 -73.18 -30.31 -7.85
N LYS A 119 -73.25 -30.41 -6.52
CA LYS A 119 -73.28 -29.23 -5.62
C LYS A 119 -71.99 -28.41 -5.76
N SER A 120 -70.86 -29.07 -5.85
CA SER A 120 -69.60 -28.40 -6.11
C SER A 120 -69.60 -27.69 -7.48
N TYR A 121 -70.12 -28.36 -8.53
CA TYR A 121 -70.25 -27.74 -9.84
C TYR A 121 -71.11 -26.48 -9.80
N LEU A 122 -72.28 -26.50 -9.14
CA LEU A 122 -73.13 -25.32 -8.98
C LEU A 122 -72.46 -24.18 -8.21
N GLN A 123 -71.68 -24.54 -7.19
CA GLN A 123 -70.98 -23.53 -6.37
C GLN A 123 -69.88 -22.80 -7.15
N TYR A 124 -69.16 -23.50 -8.01
CA TYR A 124 -67.95 -22.94 -8.64
C TYR A 124 -68.15 -22.54 -10.11
N ARG A 125 -69.21 -22.99 -10.83
CA ARG A 125 -69.43 -22.70 -12.26
C ARG A 125 -69.43 -21.17 -12.57
N ASP A 126 -69.95 -20.37 -11.65
CA ASP A 126 -70.08 -18.93 -11.80
C ASP A 126 -68.99 -18.14 -10.99
N SER A 127 -68.06 -18.89 -10.36
CA SER A 127 -66.98 -18.28 -9.59
C SER A 127 -65.75 -18.04 -10.47
N LYS A 128 -64.86 -17.12 -10.01
CA LYS A 128 -63.60 -16.82 -10.66
C LYS A 128 -62.48 -17.85 -10.31
N LEU A 129 -62.74 -18.75 -9.34
CA LEU A 129 -61.71 -19.63 -8.81
C LEU A 129 -61.20 -20.69 -9.84
N PRO A 130 -62.02 -21.32 -10.65
CA PRO A 130 -61.53 -22.25 -11.67
C PRO A 130 -60.63 -21.60 -12.72
N ALA A 131 -61.00 -20.37 -13.16
CA ALA A 131 -60.18 -19.59 -14.09
C ALA A 131 -58.85 -19.16 -13.44
N ARG A 132 -58.89 -18.74 -12.17
CA ARG A 132 -57.70 -18.41 -11.42
C ARG A 132 -56.80 -19.61 -11.23
N PHE A 133 -57.36 -20.75 -10.91
CA PHE A 133 -56.57 -21.98 -10.79
C PHE A 133 -55.86 -22.36 -12.11
N GLN A 134 -56.59 -22.29 -13.23
CA GLN A 134 -56.01 -22.58 -14.54
C GLN A 134 -54.84 -21.56 -14.85
N GLN A 135 -55.03 -20.27 -14.58
CA GLN A 135 -53.94 -19.30 -14.73
C GLN A 135 -52.71 -19.65 -13.90
N LEU A 136 -52.91 -20.08 -12.66
CA LEU A 136 -51.79 -20.52 -11.81
C LEU A 136 -51.12 -21.76 -12.32
N VAL A 137 -51.87 -22.75 -12.84
CA VAL A 137 -51.33 -23.96 -13.49
C VAL A 137 -50.42 -23.57 -14.64
N ASP A 138 -50.91 -22.68 -15.52
CA ASP A 138 -50.17 -22.23 -16.69
C ASP A 138 -48.92 -21.44 -16.27
N GLU A 139 -49.04 -20.53 -15.27
CA GLU A 139 -47.94 -19.71 -14.73
C GLU A 139 -46.82 -20.56 -14.12
N VAL A 140 -47.18 -21.50 -13.23
CA VAL A 140 -46.14 -22.31 -12.55
C VAL A 140 -45.50 -23.36 -13.48
N ALA A 141 -46.15 -23.66 -14.61
CA ALA A 141 -45.59 -24.57 -15.62
C ALA A 141 -44.48 -23.90 -16.46
N THR A 142 -44.45 -22.56 -16.54
CA THR A 142 -43.48 -21.85 -17.35
C THR A 142 -42.06 -22.07 -16.86
N ASP A 143 -41.09 -22.11 -17.78
CA ASP A 143 -39.68 -22.24 -17.45
C ASP A 143 -39.15 -21.01 -16.72
N GLU A 144 -39.69 -19.83 -17.03
CA GLU A 144 -39.33 -18.59 -16.33
C GLU A 144 -39.73 -18.66 -14.86
N PHE A 145 -40.96 -19.07 -14.55
CA PHE A 145 -41.42 -19.23 -13.17
C PHE A 145 -40.59 -20.28 -12.42
N LYS A 146 -40.27 -21.41 -13.04
CA LYS A 146 -39.43 -22.46 -12.45
C LYS A 146 -38.03 -21.92 -12.10
N LYS A 147 -37.41 -21.14 -12.99
CA LYS A 147 -36.12 -20.47 -12.73
C LYS A 147 -36.20 -19.52 -11.57
N GLN A 148 -37.22 -18.64 -11.55
CA GLN A 148 -37.42 -17.68 -10.45
C GLN A 148 -37.68 -18.38 -9.12
N HIS A 149 -38.50 -19.45 -9.13
CA HIS A 149 -38.76 -20.26 -7.95
C HIS A 149 -37.48 -20.92 -7.42
N ALA A 150 -36.68 -21.55 -8.28
CA ALA A 150 -35.40 -22.13 -7.92
C ALA A 150 -34.44 -21.10 -7.34
N PHE A 151 -34.37 -19.92 -7.96
CA PHE A 151 -33.51 -18.82 -7.48
C PHE A 151 -33.92 -18.32 -6.09
N TRP A 152 -35.20 -17.94 -5.92
CA TRP A 152 -35.68 -17.37 -4.66
C TRP A 152 -35.75 -18.39 -3.52
N SER A 153 -35.97 -19.63 -3.79
CA SER A 153 -35.98 -20.72 -2.80
C SER A 153 -34.54 -21.12 -2.35
N ASN A 154 -33.52 -20.75 -3.10
CA ASN A 154 -32.13 -21.02 -2.76
C ASN A 154 -31.64 -20.09 -1.64
N PRO A 155 -31.29 -20.58 -0.45
CA PRO A 155 -30.75 -19.75 0.62
C PRO A 155 -29.39 -19.12 0.27
N ASN A 156 -28.66 -19.74 -0.65
CA ASN A 156 -27.35 -19.27 -1.13
C ASN A 156 -27.42 -18.52 -2.48
N ARG A 157 -28.62 -18.01 -2.86
CA ARG A 157 -28.84 -17.36 -4.17
C ARG A 157 -27.84 -16.25 -4.50
N TRP A 158 -27.37 -15.48 -3.50
CA TRP A 158 -26.32 -14.46 -3.69
C TRP A 158 -25.07 -15.06 -4.34
N ARG A 159 -24.66 -16.27 -3.92
CA ARG A 159 -23.45 -16.93 -4.44
C ARG A 159 -23.59 -17.38 -5.91
N THR A 160 -24.80 -17.41 -6.45
CA THR A 160 -25.07 -17.79 -7.85
C THR A 160 -25.11 -16.61 -8.80
N THR A 161 -24.91 -15.39 -8.29
CA THR A 161 -24.95 -14.16 -9.09
C THR A 161 -23.58 -13.75 -9.60
N ASP A 162 -23.55 -13.00 -10.70
CA ASP A 162 -22.33 -12.40 -11.24
C ASP A 162 -21.73 -11.37 -10.27
N GLU A 163 -22.57 -10.67 -9.53
CA GLU A 163 -22.14 -9.71 -8.51
C GLU A 163 -21.35 -10.38 -7.39
N TYR A 164 -21.72 -11.62 -7.00
CA TYR A 164 -20.91 -12.37 -6.05
C TYR A 164 -19.52 -12.70 -6.59
N GLN A 165 -19.41 -13.06 -7.89
CA GLN A 165 -18.12 -13.31 -8.53
C GLN A 165 -17.28 -12.03 -8.59
N GLN A 166 -17.89 -10.89 -8.91
CA GLN A 166 -17.22 -9.57 -8.87
C GLN A 166 -16.72 -9.23 -7.46
N GLU A 167 -17.56 -9.40 -6.43
CA GLU A 167 -17.16 -9.17 -5.04
C GLU A 167 -16.03 -10.11 -4.60
N ALA A 168 -16.10 -11.37 -4.96
CA ALA A 168 -15.06 -12.37 -4.65
C ALA A 168 -13.75 -12.04 -5.36
N ARG A 169 -13.80 -11.56 -6.60
CA ARG A 169 -12.62 -11.12 -7.36
C ARG A 169 -12.02 -9.86 -6.76
N TYR A 170 -12.84 -8.87 -6.43
CA TYR A 170 -12.42 -7.65 -5.72
C TYR A 170 -11.67 -7.97 -4.43
N LYS A 171 -12.21 -8.85 -3.59
CA LYS A 171 -11.58 -9.27 -2.33
C LYS A 171 -10.24 -9.97 -2.54
N ARG A 172 -10.12 -10.79 -3.58
CA ARG A 172 -8.86 -11.46 -3.92
C ARG A 172 -7.80 -10.43 -4.34
N LEU A 173 -8.16 -9.49 -5.20
CA LEU A 173 -7.26 -8.43 -5.64
C LEU A 173 -6.84 -7.54 -4.45
N ALA A 174 -7.78 -7.14 -3.60
CA ALA A 174 -7.51 -6.34 -2.40
C ALA A 174 -6.52 -7.01 -1.42
N ALA A 175 -6.41 -8.34 -1.44
CA ALA A 175 -5.49 -9.11 -0.61
C ALA A 175 -4.11 -9.33 -1.27
N MET A 176 -3.89 -8.89 -2.51
CA MET A 176 -2.59 -9.01 -3.17
C MET A 176 -1.58 -8.05 -2.55
N THR A 177 -0.39 -8.56 -2.27
CA THR A 177 0.71 -7.79 -1.65
C THR A 177 1.07 -6.54 -2.44
N ASP A 178 1.00 -6.58 -3.76
CA ASP A 178 1.31 -5.43 -4.62
C ASP A 178 0.22 -4.36 -4.56
N ILE A 179 -1.05 -4.75 -4.53
CA ILE A 179 -2.18 -3.81 -4.35
C ILE A 179 -2.10 -3.15 -2.96
N ILE A 180 -1.88 -3.94 -1.90
CA ILE A 180 -1.70 -3.43 -0.53
C ILE A 180 -0.51 -2.46 -0.48
N PHE A 181 0.63 -2.84 -1.08
CA PHE A 181 1.79 -1.99 -1.18
C PHE A 181 1.46 -0.67 -1.87
N PHE A 182 0.85 -0.71 -3.08
CA PHE A 182 0.50 0.49 -3.85
C PHE A 182 -0.41 1.44 -3.06
N LEU A 183 -1.46 0.90 -2.43
CA LEU A 183 -2.42 1.69 -1.65
C LEU A 183 -1.82 2.27 -0.35
N SER A 184 -0.72 1.71 0.14
CA SER A 184 -0.01 2.22 1.32
C SER A 184 0.97 3.36 1.01
N GLN A 185 1.23 3.64 -0.28
CA GLN A 185 2.17 4.69 -0.69
C GLN A 185 1.45 6.04 -0.88
N ASP A 186 2.16 7.12 -0.58
CA ASP A 186 1.76 8.47 -0.99
C ASP A 186 2.35 8.76 -2.39
N ALA A 187 1.48 8.95 -3.37
CA ALA A 187 1.87 9.25 -4.75
C ALA A 187 2.73 10.51 -4.85
N ASN A 188 2.45 11.55 -4.03
CA ASN A 188 3.24 12.78 -4.04
C ASN A 188 4.66 12.55 -3.48
N GLU A 189 4.81 11.65 -2.50
CA GLU A 189 6.13 11.27 -2.00
C GLU A 189 6.91 10.49 -3.06
N ILE A 190 6.28 9.56 -3.76
CA ILE A 190 6.92 8.83 -4.86
C ILE A 190 7.38 9.78 -5.97
N GLU A 191 6.56 10.73 -6.42
CA GLU A 191 6.96 11.74 -7.40
C GLU A 191 8.12 12.61 -6.92
N LYS A 192 8.12 12.99 -5.64
CA LYS A 192 9.24 13.74 -5.06
C LYS A 192 10.52 12.91 -5.06
N MET A 193 10.43 11.63 -4.76
CA MET A 193 11.57 10.71 -4.77
C MET A 193 12.12 10.49 -6.18
N GLU A 194 11.28 10.35 -7.18
CA GLU A 194 11.70 10.16 -8.58
C GLU A 194 12.54 11.31 -9.16
N LYS A 195 12.36 12.51 -8.63
CA LYS A 195 13.16 13.69 -9.00
C LYS A 195 14.58 13.64 -8.44
N TRP A 196 14.90 12.69 -7.55
CA TRP A 196 16.22 12.56 -6.95
C TRP A 196 17.01 11.43 -7.61
N HIS A 197 18.16 11.78 -8.22
CA HIS A 197 19.09 10.82 -8.84
C HIS A 197 20.35 10.72 -8.00
N ALA A 198 20.76 9.47 -7.72
CA ALA A 198 22.02 9.22 -7.01
C ALA A 198 23.21 9.61 -7.90
N THR A 199 24.04 10.51 -7.38
CA THR A 199 25.27 10.97 -8.05
C THR A 199 26.54 10.42 -7.42
N PHE A 200 26.44 10.01 -6.15
CA PHE A 200 27.53 9.36 -5.44
C PHE A 200 26.97 8.37 -4.42
N VAL A 201 27.45 7.14 -4.47
CA VAL A 201 27.04 6.06 -3.55
C VAL A 201 28.28 5.31 -3.08
N GLU A 202 28.41 5.17 -1.78
CA GLU A 202 29.36 4.31 -1.10
C GLU A 202 28.65 3.51 -0.03
N GLU A 203 28.52 2.20 -0.26
CA GLU A 203 27.87 1.27 0.66
C GLU A 203 28.34 -0.17 0.39
N GLY A 204 28.27 -1.03 1.41
CA GLY A 204 28.67 -2.42 1.29
C GLY A 204 30.17 -2.60 1.30
N GLU A 205 30.75 -3.10 0.21
CA GLU A 205 32.19 -3.29 0.07
C GLU A 205 32.88 -1.98 -0.35
N TRP A 206 33.56 -1.37 0.60
CA TRP A 206 34.40 -0.21 0.33
C TRP A 206 35.71 -0.69 -0.30
N LEU A 207 36.04 -0.16 -1.48
CA LEU A 207 37.30 -0.50 -2.16
C LEU A 207 38.50 0.05 -1.37
N ARG A 208 39.68 -0.51 -1.63
CA ARG A 208 40.94 0.05 -1.13
C ARG A 208 41.09 1.48 -1.65
N LEU A 209 41.72 2.36 -0.86
CA LEU A 209 41.90 3.78 -1.24
C LEU A 209 42.52 3.94 -2.63
N SER A 210 43.45 3.08 -3.02
CA SER A 210 44.10 3.10 -4.35
C SER A 210 43.14 2.82 -5.51
N GLU A 211 42.05 2.14 -5.26
CA GLU A 211 41.04 1.69 -6.24
C GLU A 211 39.69 2.46 -6.07
N SER A 212 39.62 3.29 -5.04
CA SER A 212 38.38 3.99 -4.66
C SER A 212 38.32 5.39 -5.25
N LYS A 213 37.14 6.01 -5.11
CA LYS A 213 36.91 7.43 -5.39
C LYS A 213 37.56 8.35 -4.35
N TRP A 214 38.11 7.80 -3.26
CA TRP A 214 38.68 8.52 -2.14
C TRP A 214 40.20 8.59 -2.24
N LYS A 215 40.78 9.71 -1.87
CA LYS A 215 42.23 9.91 -1.73
C LYS A 215 42.56 10.39 -0.31
N ALA A 216 43.67 9.93 0.22
CA ALA A 216 44.18 10.42 1.47
C ALA A 216 44.84 11.80 1.31
N GLY A 217 44.80 12.60 2.37
CA GLY A 217 45.43 13.92 2.46
C GLY A 217 44.52 15.10 2.24
N PHE A 218 45.09 16.29 2.39
CA PHE A 218 44.37 17.59 2.24
C PHE A 218 44.20 17.94 0.77
N VAL A 219 43.26 18.86 0.51
CA VAL A 219 43.06 19.47 -0.80
C VAL A 219 43.29 20.95 -0.69
N TYR A 220 44.07 21.48 -1.61
CA TYR A 220 44.34 22.92 -1.70
C TYR A 220 44.08 23.42 -3.13
N ASN A 221 43.50 24.60 -3.25
CA ASN A 221 43.30 25.26 -4.55
C ASN A 221 44.63 25.64 -5.21
N ASN A 222 45.71 25.76 -4.42
CA ASN A 222 47.05 25.95 -4.93
C ASN A 222 47.77 24.59 -5.11
N PRO A 223 48.04 24.14 -6.34
CA PRO A 223 48.64 22.82 -6.61
C PRO A 223 50.10 22.71 -6.13
N LYS A 224 50.74 23.82 -5.74
CA LYS A 224 52.09 23.82 -5.19
C LYS A 224 52.14 23.43 -3.71
N LEU A 225 51.01 23.41 -3.03
CA LEU A 225 50.93 23.07 -1.63
C LEU A 225 51.02 21.56 -1.44
N LEU A 226 51.75 21.15 -0.42
CA LEU A 226 51.87 19.72 -0.05
C LEU A 226 50.54 19.24 0.56
N THR A 227 49.98 18.17 -0.01
CA THR A 227 48.70 17.59 0.43
C THR A 227 48.89 16.53 1.52
N GLN A 228 50.07 15.87 1.58
CA GLN A 228 50.39 14.85 2.56
C GLN A 228 51.24 15.47 3.67
N HIS A 229 50.62 15.94 4.73
CA HIS A 229 51.25 16.47 5.93
C HIS A 229 50.31 16.39 7.13
N SER A 230 50.85 16.64 8.31
CA SER A 230 50.09 16.79 9.56
C SER A 230 50.10 18.25 10.00
N PHE A 231 49.33 18.60 11.03
CA PHE A 231 49.42 19.92 11.68
C PHE A 231 50.17 19.83 13.00
N ALA A 232 51.08 20.79 13.23
CA ALA A 232 51.90 20.81 14.43
C ALA A 232 51.11 21.06 15.74
N ASN A 233 49.93 21.65 15.65
CA ASN A 233 49.01 21.87 16.76
C ASN A 233 47.99 20.74 16.95
N GLU A 234 48.18 19.60 16.27
CA GLU A 234 47.43 18.37 16.49
C GLU A 234 48.30 17.33 17.14
N GLN A 235 47.70 16.28 17.75
CA GLN A 235 48.42 15.25 18.48
C GLN A 235 48.63 13.96 17.66
N GLN A 236 48.09 13.89 16.47
CA GLN A 236 48.27 12.74 15.55
C GLN A 236 48.94 13.15 14.24
N ALA A 237 49.67 12.23 13.65
CA ALA A 237 50.10 12.33 12.27
C ALA A 237 49.07 11.77 11.29
N ASN A 238 48.93 12.43 10.13
CA ASN A 238 48.25 11.81 8.98
C ASN A 238 49.13 10.72 8.37
N ASN A 239 48.57 9.56 8.11
CA ASN A 239 49.33 8.32 7.80
C ASN A 239 49.16 7.86 6.34
N GLY A 240 48.75 8.78 5.45
CA GLY A 240 48.66 8.53 4.00
C GLY A 240 47.59 7.49 3.61
N GLY A 241 46.54 7.36 4.41
CA GLY A 241 45.44 6.44 4.18
C GLY A 241 45.58 5.06 4.85
N LYS A 242 46.68 4.80 5.58
CA LYS A 242 46.88 3.53 6.27
C LYS A 242 45.92 3.28 7.43
N ASN A 243 45.29 4.36 7.94
CA ASN A 243 44.32 4.29 9.00
C ASN A 243 42.86 4.15 8.49
N VAL A 244 42.68 3.85 7.21
CA VAL A 244 41.36 3.59 6.61
C VAL A 244 41.23 2.12 6.26
N GLY A 245 40.12 1.51 6.63
CA GLY A 245 39.85 0.09 6.34
C GLY A 245 38.37 -0.20 6.19
N THR A 246 38.07 -1.41 5.79
CA THR A 246 36.70 -1.93 5.73
C THR A 246 36.55 -3.07 6.71
N VAL A 247 35.55 -2.99 7.60
CA VAL A 247 35.24 -4.04 8.56
C VAL A 247 33.69 -4.24 8.52
N ASP A 248 33.27 -5.48 8.34
CA ASP A 248 31.85 -5.87 8.23
C ASP A 248 31.08 -5.02 7.20
N GLY A 249 31.69 -4.78 6.04
CA GLY A 249 31.05 -3.98 4.97
C GLY A 249 30.92 -2.48 5.27
N LYS A 250 31.59 -1.98 6.32
CA LYS A 250 31.56 -0.55 6.71
C LYS A 250 32.96 0.03 6.65
N MET A 251 33.07 1.25 6.16
CA MET A 251 34.33 1.98 6.21
C MET A 251 34.61 2.42 7.64
N GLN A 252 35.86 2.24 8.05
CA GLN A 252 36.38 2.68 9.34
C GLN A 252 37.62 3.53 9.13
N LEU A 253 37.62 4.71 9.73
CA LEU A 253 38.76 5.58 9.85
C LEU A 253 39.24 5.52 11.30
N PHE A 254 40.45 4.98 11.49
CA PHE A 254 41.04 4.71 12.81
C PHE A 254 41.95 5.85 13.25
N THR A 255 41.90 6.18 14.53
CA THR A 255 42.94 6.90 15.23
C THR A 255 43.62 5.89 16.16
N LYS A 256 44.91 5.64 15.97
CA LYS A 256 45.67 4.59 16.66
C LYS A 256 46.79 5.20 17.46
N GLN A 257 47.11 4.60 18.60
CA GLN A 257 48.34 4.88 19.34
C GLN A 257 49.53 4.24 18.60
N GLU A 258 50.25 5.06 17.90
CA GLU A 258 51.38 4.64 17.06
C GLU A 258 52.36 5.81 16.98
N ARG A 259 53.61 5.56 17.42
CA ARG A 259 54.66 6.59 17.39
C ARG A 259 55.30 6.67 16.02
N VAL A 260 55.24 7.87 15.42
CA VAL A 260 55.78 8.15 14.09
C VAL A 260 56.40 9.55 14.04
N THR A 261 57.47 9.73 13.29
CA THR A 261 57.99 11.05 12.92
C THR A 261 57.38 11.44 11.57
N ALA A 262 56.63 12.55 11.52
CA ALA A 262 55.98 13.00 10.31
C ALA A 262 56.19 14.47 10.02
N ARG A 263 56.03 14.84 8.76
CA ARG A 263 56.08 16.23 8.32
C ARG A 263 54.81 16.94 8.77
N ALA A 264 55.02 18.02 9.53
CA ALA A 264 53.95 18.82 10.08
C ALA A 264 54.04 20.28 9.69
N TRP A 265 52.89 20.92 9.42
CA TRP A 265 52.79 22.36 9.21
C TRP A 265 52.64 23.09 10.54
N ASP A 266 53.62 23.96 10.84
CA ASP A 266 53.58 24.90 11.96
C ASP A 266 53.31 26.32 11.41
N ALA A 267 52.33 27.02 11.98
CA ALA A 267 51.92 28.35 11.50
C ALA A 267 53.03 29.42 11.61
N LYS A 268 54.05 29.20 12.47
CA LYS A 268 55.16 30.12 12.68
C LYS A 268 56.46 29.68 12.00
N LYS A 269 56.68 28.35 11.92
CA LYS A 269 57.95 27.78 11.48
C LYS A 269 57.87 27.17 10.07
N GLY A 270 56.70 27.07 9.50
CA GLY A 270 56.48 26.32 8.24
C GLY A 270 56.52 24.80 8.43
N PHE A 271 56.97 24.08 7.44
CA PHE A 271 57.09 22.64 7.53
C PHE A 271 58.25 22.22 8.43
N ILE A 272 57.94 21.40 9.46
CA ILE A 272 58.89 20.82 10.39
C ILE A 272 58.71 19.28 10.45
N ASN A 273 59.71 18.54 10.91
CA ASN A 273 59.52 17.16 11.34
C ASN A 273 59.14 17.16 12.82
N LYS A 274 58.10 16.44 13.16
CA LYS A 274 57.54 16.32 14.51
C LYS A 274 57.26 14.84 14.83
N ASP A 275 57.59 14.45 16.08
CA ASP A 275 57.20 13.17 16.61
C ASP A 275 55.75 13.24 17.10
N PHE A 276 54.98 12.22 16.73
CA PHE A 276 53.60 12.04 17.15
C PHE A 276 53.47 10.68 17.81
N ASP A 277 52.63 10.58 18.84
CA ASP A 277 52.31 9.36 19.53
C ASP A 277 51.05 8.68 19.00
N TYR A 278 50.31 9.35 18.09
CA TYR A 278 49.11 8.84 17.44
C TYR A 278 49.18 9.07 15.95
N THR A 279 48.47 8.19 15.22
CA THR A 279 48.22 8.32 13.78
C THR A 279 46.72 8.37 13.50
N SER A 280 46.33 9.07 12.46
CA SER A 280 44.97 9.11 11.93
C SER A 280 45.00 9.46 10.45
N ASP A 281 43.85 9.70 9.83
CA ASP A 281 43.79 10.12 8.44
C ASP A 281 42.69 11.09 8.14
N ILE A 282 42.81 11.77 7.01
CA ILE A 282 41.80 12.48 6.29
C ILE A 282 41.69 11.88 4.89
N ILE A 283 40.50 11.60 4.43
CA ILE A 283 40.22 11.16 3.06
C ILE A 283 39.18 12.07 2.40
N GLN A 284 39.27 12.21 1.09
CA GLN A 284 38.43 13.15 0.34
C GLN A 284 38.22 12.69 -1.11
N THR A 285 37.23 13.30 -1.79
CA THR A 285 36.79 12.94 -3.15
C THR A 285 37.11 14.01 -4.20
N ALA A 286 38.02 14.95 -3.92
CA ALA A 286 38.18 16.18 -4.74
C ALA A 286 38.48 15.92 -6.24
N ASP A 287 39.16 14.82 -6.55
CA ASP A 287 39.51 14.45 -7.93
C ASP A 287 38.45 13.58 -8.62
N SER A 288 37.57 12.94 -7.87
CA SER A 288 36.58 11.97 -8.37
C SER A 288 35.16 12.50 -8.31
N PHE A 289 34.84 13.32 -7.30
CA PHE A 289 33.50 13.81 -7.08
C PHE A 289 33.47 15.19 -6.43
N ARG A 290 32.72 16.09 -7.04
CA ARG A 290 32.36 17.41 -6.48
C ARG A 290 30.95 17.73 -6.93
N GLN A 291 30.13 18.23 -6.02
CA GLN A 291 28.77 18.63 -6.34
C GLN A 291 28.39 19.96 -5.70
N LYS A 292 27.56 20.73 -6.40
CA LYS A 292 26.85 21.90 -5.91
C LYS A 292 25.37 21.54 -5.79
N GLU A 293 24.78 21.85 -4.66
CA GLU A 293 23.35 21.55 -4.41
C GLU A 293 23.06 20.04 -4.38
N GLY A 294 21.92 19.68 -3.79
CA GLY A 294 21.50 18.30 -3.67
C GLY A 294 21.22 17.84 -2.23
N LEU A 295 21.07 16.53 -2.07
CA LEU A 295 20.88 15.89 -0.78
C LEU A 295 22.09 15.01 -0.47
N PHE A 296 22.84 15.35 0.55
CA PHE A 296 24.01 14.62 1.03
C PHE A 296 23.63 13.88 2.30
N MET A 297 23.82 12.58 2.34
CA MET A 297 23.41 11.72 3.45
C MET A 297 24.54 10.79 3.87
N VAL A 298 24.75 10.65 5.16
CA VAL A 298 25.72 9.71 5.72
C VAL A 298 25.13 9.02 6.94
N LYS A 299 25.26 7.68 6.99
CA LYS A 299 24.96 6.90 8.19
C LYS A 299 26.24 6.53 8.88
N LEU A 300 26.47 7.12 10.05
CA LEU A 300 27.72 6.91 10.79
C LEU A 300 27.53 6.87 12.30
N ARG A 301 28.56 6.40 12.99
CA ARG A 301 28.78 6.51 14.43
C ARG A 301 30.26 6.71 14.71
N VAL A 302 30.58 7.08 15.93
CA VAL A 302 31.97 7.23 16.41
C VAL A 302 32.27 6.30 17.60
N VAL A 303 33.55 6.03 17.80
CA VAL A 303 34.12 5.41 19.01
C VAL A 303 35.22 6.32 19.50
N GLY A 304 35.36 6.47 20.82
CA GLY A 304 36.29 7.44 21.44
C GLY A 304 35.65 8.83 21.59
N ASN A 305 36.44 9.76 22.19
CA ASN A 305 35.99 11.13 22.45
C ASN A 305 36.96 12.16 21.82
N ILE A 306 37.43 11.84 20.61
CA ILE A 306 38.24 12.72 19.77
C ILE A 306 37.39 13.39 18.70
N HIS A 307 37.98 14.22 17.85
CA HIS A 307 37.27 14.82 16.74
C HIS A 307 37.05 13.85 15.59
N HIS A 308 35.83 13.80 15.09
CA HIS A 308 35.40 13.03 13.90
C HIS A 308 34.50 13.90 13.04
N ALA A 309 34.71 13.95 11.75
CA ALA A 309 33.92 14.80 10.86
C ALA A 309 33.58 14.14 9.50
N CYS A 310 32.39 14.49 8.98
CA CYS A 310 32.00 14.35 7.59
C CYS A 310 31.60 15.74 7.09
N TRP A 311 32.28 16.24 6.07
CA TRP A 311 32.13 17.60 5.63
C TRP A 311 32.34 17.77 4.12
N LEU A 312 31.90 18.94 3.62
CA LEU A 312 32.13 19.38 2.24
C LEU A 312 33.10 20.52 2.22
N GLY A 313 34.06 20.49 1.29
CA GLY A 313 35.10 21.53 1.15
C GLY A 313 35.35 21.95 -0.28
N SER A 314 35.96 23.16 -0.40
CA SER A 314 36.36 23.76 -1.68
C SER A 314 37.83 23.56 -2.01
N GLY A 315 38.66 23.22 -1.04
CA GLY A 315 40.12 23.29 -1.11
C GLY A 315 40.71 24.63 -0.61
N ALA A 316 39.86 25.56 -0.18
CA ALA A 316 40.22 26.74 0.60
C ALA A 316 39.70 26.56 2.03
N LYS A 317 40.07 27.48 2.93
CA LYS A 317 39.60 27.48 4.31
C LYS A 317 38.06 27.57 4.38
N THR A 318 37.48 28.36 3.51
CA THR A 318 36.02 28.55 3.34
C THR A 318 35.69 28.59 1.85
N PRO A 319 34.47 28.15 1.41
CA PRO A 319 33.42 27.61 2.24
C PRO A 319 33.70 26.14 2.66
N MET A 320 33.19 25.78 3.84
CA MET A 320 33.19 24.39 4.32
C MET A 320 31.83 24.13 4.99
N ILE A 321 31.17 23.05 4.64
CA ILE A 321 29.90 22.65 5.25
C ILE A 321 30.11 21.38 6.07
N SER A 322 29.88 21.46 7.37
CA SER A 322 29.89 20.28 8.25
C SER A 322 28.56 19.58 8.20
N ILE A 323 28.50 18.36 7.61
CA ILE A 323 27.33 17.48 7.66
C ILE A 323 27.27 16.84 9.05
N PHE A 324 28.42 16.48 9.62
CA PHE A 324 28.57 15.95 10.96
C PHE A 324 29.94 16.33 11.47
N HIS A 325 30.02 16.84 12.70
CA HIS A 325 31.27 17.02 13.43
C HIS A 325 31.05 16.71 14.90
N TYR A 326 31.77 15.72 15.40
CA TYR A 326 31.85 15.39 16.82
C TYR A 326 33.19 15.88 17.39
N ASN A 327 33.16 16.68 18.42
CA ASN A 327 34.36 17.27 19.02
C ASN A 327 34.82 16.58 20.31
N GLY A 328 34.40 15.32 20.52
CA GLY A 328 34.64 14.55 21.73
C GLY A 328 33.56 14.73 22.81
N LYS A 329 32.66 15.72 22.69
CA LYS A 329 31.57 15.99 23.63
C LYS A 329 30.24 16.24 22.96
N HIS A 330 30.22 17.01 21.90
CA HIS A 330 29.01 17.49 21.23
C HIS A 330 29.08 17.20 19.73
N ILE A 331 27.92 16.94 19.15
CA ILE A 331 27.75 16.92 17.71
C ILE A 331 27.38 18.33 17.26
N THR A 332 28.08 18.83 16.25
CA THR A 332 27.77 20.11 15.60
C THR A 332 27.53 19.91 14.11
N MET A 333 26.64 20.70 13.54
CA MET A 333 26.31 20.72 12.12
C MET A 333 26.19 22.20 11.71
N GLY A 334 26.70 22.56 10.54
CA GLY A 334 26.64 23.97 10.13
C GLY A 334 27.56 24.32 8.97
N ASN A 335 27.57 25.61 8.59
CA ASN A 335 28.33 26.19 7.51
C ASN A 335 29.46 27.07 8.07
N TYR A 336 30.65 26.93 7.54
CA TYR A 336 31.79 27.84 7.77
C TYR A 336 31.94 28.72 6.55
N GLY A 337 31.44 29.91 6.64
CA GLY A 337 31.53 30.96 5.62
C GLY A 337 32.51 32.07 5.98
N GLN A 338 32.41 33.17 5.26
CA GLN A 338 33.27 34.35 5.50
C GLN A 338 33.00 34.98 6.87
N ARG A 339 31.79 34.88 7.39
CA ARG A 339 31.36 35.39 8.71
C ARG A 339 31.63 34.44 9.87
N GLY A 340 32.26 33.29 9.62
CA GLY A 340 32.56 32.26 10.61
C GLY A 340 31.58 31.09 10.58
N PHE A 341 31.42 30.45 11.73
CA PHE A 341 30.53 29.29 11.89
C PHE A 341 29.09 29.74 12.09
N ASP A 342 28.21 29.20 11.24
CA ASP A 342 26.76 29.35 11.31
C ASP A 342 26.13 27.96 11.36
N GLY A 343 25.70 27.52 12.54
CA GLY A 343 25.28 26.15 12.76
C GLY A 343 24.69 25.92 14.14
N THR A 344 24.50 24.64 14.48
CA THR A 344 23.86 24.21 15.72
C THR A 344 24.64 23.10 16.43
N VAL A 345 24.39 22.99 17.74
CA VAL A 345 24.77 21.81 18.55
C VAL A 345 23.58 20.88 18.63
N VAL A 346 23.73 19.68 18.09
CA VAL A 346 22.68 18.63 18.15
C VAL A 346 22.63 18.03 19.55
N ARG A 347 21.46 18.03 20.16
CA ARG A 347 21.23 17.54 21.53
C ARG A 347 20.30 16.33 21.51
N GLY A 348 20.32 15.53 22.60
CA GLY A 348 19.40 14.42 22.81
C GLY A 348 19.76 13.11 22.08
N ILE A 349 20.92 13.09 21.39
CA ILE A 349 21.43 11.89 20.73
C ILE A 349 22.87 11.61 21.11
N SER A 350 23.33 10.36 20.97
CA SER A 350 24.72 9.98 21.22
C SER A 350 25.44 9.71 19.90
N ALA A 351 26.58 10.38 19.68
CA ALA A 351 27.44 10.11 18.53
C ALA A 351 27.91 8.64 18.42
N LYS A 352 27.85 7.88 19.52
CA LYS A 352 28.25 6.48 19.60
C LYS A 352 27.22 5.49 19.02
N ALA A 353 26.00 5.96 18.70
CA ALA A 353 24.98 5.21 17.99
C ALA A 353 24.90 5.61 16.52
N TYR A 354 24.47 4.71 15.65
CA TYR A 354 24.26 5.04 14.24
C TYR A 354 23.03 5.91 14.06
N TYR A 355 23.25 7.08 13.43
CA TYR A 355 22.20 7.98 12.91
C TYR A 355 22.48 8.32 11.46
N ILE A 356 21.43 8.73 10.75
CA ILE A 356 21.54 9.32 9.41
C ILE A 356 21.65 10.83 9.59
N TYR A 357 22.79 11.39 9.21
CA TYR A 357 23.02 12.83 9.15
C TYR A 357 22.89 13.28 7.72
N SER A 358 22.09 14.29 7.45
CA SER A 358 21.82 14.75 6.10
C SER A 358 21.92 16.26 5.97
N LEU A 359 22.33 16.70 4.78
CA LEU A 359 22.34 18.08 4.35
C LEU A 359 21.54 18.18 3.04
N ARG A 360 20.47 18.97 3.04
CA ARG A 360 19.83 19.44 1.82
C ARG A 360 20.37 20.81 1.48
N TRP A 361 21.07 20.91 0.36
CA TRP A 361 21.66 22.15 -0.14
C TRP A 361 20.91 22.57 -1.41
N THR A 362 20.35 23.78 -1.39
CA THR A 362 19.65 24.42 -2.51
C THR A 362 20.31 25.76 -2.86
N GLU A 363 19.88 26.41 -3.91
CA GLU A 363 20.31 27.78 -4.26
C GLU A 363 19.98 28.82 -3.15
N ARG A 364 18.99 28.52 -2.29
CA ARG A 364 18.44 29.50 -1.33
C ARG A 364 18.82 29.22 0.11
N GLU A 365 19.13 27.95 0.45
CA GLU A 365 19.31 27.54 1.84
C GLU A 365 20.08 26.23 1.98
N LEU A 366 20.65 26.07 3.17
CA LEU A 366 21.20 24.79 3.67
C LEU A 366 20.31 24.32 4.83
N ILE A 367 19.91 23.06 4.81
CA ILE A 367 19.06 22.47 5.84
C ILE A 367 19.69 21.16 6.30
N TRP A 368 19.90 21.02 7.60
CA TRP A 368 20.45 19.81 8.20
C TRP A 368 19.37 18.99 8.88
N TYR A 369 19.50 17.67 8.75
CA TYR A 369 18.59 16.70 9.35
C TYR A 369 19.36 15.62 10.10
N VAL A 370 18.71 15.05 11.15
CA VAL A 370 19.11 13.81 11.81
C VAL A 370 17.92 12.87 11.74
N ASN A 371 18.09 11.68 11.13
CA ASN A 371 17.00 10.73 10.88
C ASN A 371 15.75 11.39 10.27
N ASN A 372 15.94 12.25 9.27
CA ASN A 372 14.91 13.04 8.59
C ASN A 372 14.20 14.12 9.44
N ILE A 373 14.68 14.37 10.66
CA ILE A 373 14.18 15.48 11.50
C ILE A 373 15.08 16.69 11.26
N GLU A 374 14.51 17.82 10.84
CA GLU A 374 15.24 19.09 10.66
C GLU A 374 15.79 19.54 12.00
N VAL A 375 17.09 19.85 12.05
CA VAL A 375 17.79 20.31 13.26
C VAL A 375 18.34 21.71 13.12
N TYR A 376 18.60 22.15 11.88
CA TYR A 376 19.11 23.49 11.59
C TYR A 376 18.85 23.89 10.14
N ARG A 377 18.74 25.20 9.92
CA ARG A 377 18.56 25.82 8.59
C ARG A 377 19.24 27.18 8.55
N THR A 378 19.87 27.50 7.42
CA THR A 378 20.41 28.85 7.16
C THR A 378 20.36 29.21 5.67
N SER A 379 20.27 30.49 5.38
CA SER A 379 20.46 31.08 4.06
C SER A 379 21.76 31.95 3.98
N ASN A 380 22.57 31.90 5.02
CA ASN A 380 23.79 32.73 5.12
C ASN A 380 24.97 32.01 4.44
N ASP A 381 25.86 32.83 3.79
CA ASP A 381 27.13 32.40 3.22
C ASP A 381 27.04 31.08 2.40
N LEU A 382 26.00 30.98 1.56
CA LEU A 382 25.77 29.79 0.71
C LEU A 382 26.94 29.65 -0.27
N PRO A 383 27.55 28.44 -0.37
CA PRO A 383 28.62 28.19 -1.32
C PRO A 383 28.11 28.32 -2.77
N LYS A 384 28.92 28.95 -3.63
CA LYS A 384 28.60 29.15 -5.04
C LYS A 384 29.28 28.12 -5.96
N GLU A 385 30.23 27.39 -5.43
CA GLU A 385 31.06 26.40 -6.13
C GLU A 385 30.72 24.97 -5.76
N LYS A 386 31.17 24.01 -6.58
CA LYS A 386 31.08 22.59 -6.29
C LYS A 386 32.03 22.21 -5.18
N LEU A 387 31.56 21.53 -4.16
CA LEU A 387 32.33 21.04 -3.02
C LEU A 387 32.58 19.55 -3.12
N PHE A 388 33.73 19.08 -2.64
CA PHE A 388 34.05 17.67 -2.48
C PHE A 388 33.66 17.17 -1.08
N LEU A 389 33.48 15.86 -0.94
CA LEU A 389 33.26 15.17 0.34
C LEU A 389 34.60 14.90 1.03
N ALA A 390 34.62 15.02 2.35
CA ALA A 390 35.75 14.61 3.18
C ALA A 390 35.29 13.94 4.47
N LEU A 391 36.09 12.99 4.93
CA LEU A 391 36.00 12.29 6.22
C LEU A 391 37.32 12.45 6.94
N SER A 392 37.28 12.81 8.21
CA SER A 392 38.50 13.05 8.98
C SER A 392 38.33 12.71 10.46
N SER A 393 39.43 12.30 11.08
CA SER A 393 39.54 12.21 12.53
C SER A 393 40.82 12.87 13.00
N PHE A 394 40.78 13.59 14.11
CA PHE A 394 41.97 14.24 14.66
C PHE A 394 41.84 14.42 16.17
N ILE A 395 42.98 14.65 16.83
CA ILE A 395 43.09 14.94 18.26
C ILE A 395 43.58 16.40 18.42
N ASP A 396 42.71 17.28 18.92
CA ASP A 396 43.07 18.65 19.23
C ASP A 396 44.15 18.69 20.32
N GLU A 397 45.05 19.67 20.26
CA GLU A 397 46.17 19.84 21.23
C GLU A 397 45.72 19.88 22.70
N LYS A 398 44.48 20.34 22.96
CA LYS A 398 43.91 20.49 24.29
C LYS A 398 43.09 19.30 24.76
N GLN A 399 42.88 18.30 23.88
CA GLN A 399 42.17 17.09 24.25
C GLN A 399 43.11 16.10 24.94
N ARG A 400 42.52 15.24 25.79
CA ARG A 400 43.20 14.03 26.21
C ARG A 400 43.29 13.08 25.01
N PRO A 401 44.51 12.68 24.60
CA PRO A 401 44.64 11.80 23.46
C PRO A 401 44.15 10.41 23.79
N GLU A 402 43.43 9.81 22.86
CA GLU A 402 42.94 8.45 22.92
C GLU A 402 42.74 7.87 21.52
N GLU A 403 42.64 6.55 21.43
CA GLU A 403 42.22 5.89 20.19
C GLU A 403 40.76 6.19 19.87
N GLY A 404 40.44 6.21 18.58
CA GLY A 404 39.09 6.45 18.13
C GLY A 404 38.77 5.86 16.76
N GLN A 405 37.50 5.85 16.42
CA GLN A 405 37.05 5.36 15.12
C GLN A 405 35.86 6.18 14.62
N LEU A 406 35.92 6.55 13.35
CA LEU A 406 34.74 7.00 12.61
C LEU A 406 34.25 5.80 11.76
N ASN A 407 33.07 5.28 12.08
CA ASN A 407 32.46 4.15 11.40
C ASN A 407 31.36 4.66 10.47
N VAL A 408 31.54 4.48 9.16
CA VAL A 408 30.57 4.89 8.14
C VAL A 408 29.92 3.66 7.53
N ALA A 409 28.61 3.49 7.75
CA ALA A 409 27.87 2.39 7.20
C ALA A 409 27.58 2.59 5.71
N TRP A 410 27.21 3.81 5.34
CA TRP A 410 27.02 4.21 3.94
C TRP A 410 27.05 5.73 3.81
N LEU A 411 27.34 6.21 2.60
CA LEU A 411 27.29 7.62 2.19
C LEU A 411 26.63 7.70 0.81
N ARG A 412 25.63 8.56 0.67
CA ARG A 412 24.87 8.75 -0.57
C ARG A 412 24.68 10.23 -0.86
N VAL A 413 24.81 10.61 -2.11
CA VAL A 413 24.51 11.96 -2.59
C VAL A 413 23.57 11.89 -3.76
N PHE A 414 22.60 12.79 -3.75
CA PHE A 414 21.57 12.87 -4.78
C PHE A 414 21.53 14.29 -5.35
N THR A 415 21.20 14.39 -6.63
CA THR A 415 20.77 15.63 -7.28
C THR A 415 19.29 15.57 -7.58
N GLN A 416 18.65 16.73 -7.67
CA GLN A 416 17.26 16.83 -8.08
C GLN A 416 17.21 17.34 -9.52
N ASP A 417 16.36 16.77 -10.36
CA ASP A 417 16.05 17.33 -11.67
C ASP A 417 15.43 18.71 -11.50
N LYS A 418 15.93 19.67 -12.32
CA LYS A 418 15.45 21.06 -12.31
C LYS A 418 14.13 21.22 -13.02
#